data_b033cfd176fa0f5b3e622357643fb5c2
#
_entry.id   b033cfd176fa0f5b3e622357643fb5c2
#
_cell.length_a   1.000
_cell.length_b   1.000
_cell.length_c   1.000
_cell.angle_alpha   90.00
_cell.angle_beta   90.00
_cell.angle_gamma   90.00
#
_symmetry.space_group_name_H-M   'P 1'
#
loop_
_entity.id
_entity.type
_entity.pdbx_description
1 polymer ?
#
loop_
_entity_poly.entity_id
_entity_poly.type
_entity_poly.pdbx_seq_one_letter_code
_entity_poly.pdbx_strand_id
1 'polypeptide(L)'
;ISRALKQGNDFSTELAMRFHYDFIQVDQHQKWSMREKSIRGKVLALFESNLFYEKESKLYFVEYWSDNRWDKCYLECAITPMRALALELVQEEFKMQFNNQKNESLELHSFRMDKKERCFVRTQNYGEVLLADAPRFWLLNHLDESGSYFEFGERHFPLTFSE
;
A
#
# COMPACT_ATOMS: atom_id res chain seq x y z
N ILE A 1 16.97 2.51 -12.76
CA ILE A 1 15.86 3.26 -12.17
C ILE A 1 16.08 4.72 -12.41
N SER A 2 15.06 5.38 -12.88
CA SER A 2 15.07 6.80 -13.08
C SER A 2 15.10 7.54 -11.76
N ARG A 3 15.58 8.76 -11.79
CA ARG A 3 15.62 9.60 -10.61
C ARG A 3 14.22 9.96 -10.16
N ALA A 4 14.09 10.12 -8.89
CA ALA A 4 12.86 10.59 -8.29
C ALA A 4 12.56 12.04 -8.65
N LEU A 5 11.31 12.35 -8.69
CA LEU A 5 10.85 13.71 -8.73
C LEU A 5 11.11 14.38 -7.39
N LYS A 6 11.75 15.53 -7.42
CA LYS A 6 11.91 16.35 -6.23
C LYS A 6 10.84 17.41 -6.21
N GLN A 7 10.23 17.56 -5.07
CA GLN A 7 9.17 18.52 -4.91
C GLN A 7 9.70 19.96 -4.85
N GLY A 8 8.93 20.87 -5.42
CA GLY A 8 8.96 22.28 -5.09
C GLY A 8 10.07 23.12 -5.69
N ASN A 9 10.69 22.72 -6.79
CA ASN A 9 11.64 23.58 -7.48
C ASN A 9 11.64 23.33 -8.99
N ASP A 10 12.31 24.19 -9.75
CA ASP A 10 12.39 24.10 -11.21
C ASP A 10 13.02 22.79 -11.67
N PHE A 11 13.93 22.28 -10.86
CA PHE A 11 14.56 21.00 -11.09
C PHE A 11 13.54 19.84 -11.05
N SER A 12 12.57 19.92 -10.15
CA SER A 12 11.47 18.94 -10.10
C SER A 12 10.62 18.97 -11.36
N THR A 13 10.35 20.14 -11.89
CA THR A 13 9.56 20.27 -13.13
C THR A 13 10.31 19.67 -14.30
N GLU A 14 11.60 19.96 -14.44
CA GLU A 14 12.44 19.37 -15.47
C GLU A 14 12.52 17.85 -15.31
N LEU A 15 12.72 17.38 -14.09
CA LEU A 15 12.70 15.95 -13.80
C LEU A 15 11.35 15.31 -14.09
N ALA A 16 10.25 15.98 -13.77
CA ALA A 16 8.91 15.49 -14.09
C ALA A 16 8.74 15.28 -15.58
N MET A 17 9.15 16.24 -16.40
CA MET A 17 9.13 16.11 -17.85
C MET A 17 10.06 15.00 -18.36
N ARG A 18 11.26 14.92 -17.79
CA ARG A 18 12.28 13.96 -18.16
C ARG A 18 11.91 12.54 -17.77
N PHE A 19 11.32 12.36 -16.60
CA PHE A 19 10.96 11.05 -16.05
C PHE A 19 9.49 10.70 -16.19
N HIS A 20 8.73 11.45 -16.94
CA HIS A 20 7.35 11.15 -17.22
C HIS A 20 7.16 9.71 -17.74
N TYR A 21 8.10 9.24 -18.54
CA TYR A 21 8.10 7.88 -19.09
C TYR A 21 8.71 6.84 -18.14
N ASP A 22 9.31 7.28 -17.06
CA ASP A 22 10.02 6.43 -16.11
C ASP A 22 9.27 6.26 -14.79
N PHE A 23 8.01 6.71 -14.75
CA PHE A 23 7.15 6.46 -13.61
C PHE A 23 6.97 4.96 -13.41
N ILE A 24 7.06 4.57 -12.15
CA ILE A 24 6.67 3.23 -11.77
C ILE A 24 5.14 3.19 -11.79
N GLN A 25 4.59 2.20 -12.48
CA GLN A 25 3.16 1.97 -12.56
C GLN A 25 2.78 0.74 -11.77
N VAL A 26 1.66 0.83 -11.06
CA VAL A 26 1.06 -0.30 -10.36
C VAL A 26 -0.36 -0.48 -10.90
N ASP A 27 -0.62 -1.64 -11.51
CA ASP A 27 -1.92 -1.93 -12.12
C ASP A 27 -2.96 -2.39 -11.08
N GLN A 28 -4.17 -2.69 -11.54
CA GLN A 28 -5.27 -3.15 -10.69
C GLN A 28 -5.03 -4.50 -10.02
N HIS A 29 -4.01 -5.24 -10.45
CA HIS A 29 -3.60 -6.51 -9.86
C HIS A 29 -2.35 -6.38 -9.00
N GLN A 30 -1.97 -5.13 -8.66
CA GLN A 30 -0.72 -4.81 -7.95
C GLN A 30 0.54 -5.29 -8.68
N LYS A 31 0.52 -5.37 -9.98
CA LYS A 31 1.70 -5.64 -10.77
C LYS A 31 2.43 -4.33 -11.07
N TRP A 32 3.72 -4.35 -10.83
CA TRP A 32 4.60 -3.21 -11.00
C TRP A 32 5.29 -3.25 -12.34
N SER A 33 5.38 -2.11 -12.98
CA SER A 33 6.08 -1.96 -14.26
C SER A 33 6.73 -0.59 -14.39
N MET A 34 7.72 -0.50 -15.26
CA MET A 34 8.35 0.74 -15.67
C MET A 34 8.62 0.65 -17.16
N ARG A 35 8.18 1.65 -17.93
CA ARG A 35 8.29 1.63 -19.40
C ARG A 35 7.78 0.31 -20.01
N GLU A 36 6.62 -0.13 -19.55
CA GLU A 36 5.98 -1.39 -19.98
C GLU A 36 6.75 -2.67 -19.61
N LYS A 37 7.89 -2.56 -18.93
CA LYS A 37 8.65 -3.69 -18.43
C LYS A 37 8.22 -4.07 -17.02
N SER A 38 7.89 -5.33 -16.84
CA SER A 38 7.50 -5.86 -15.52
C SER A 38 8.66 -5.74 -14.52
N ILE A 39 8.34 -5.23 -13.33
CA ILE A 39 9.25 -5.21 -12.19
C ILE A 39 8.86 -6.37 -11.29
N ARG A 40 9.80 -7.28 -11.03
CA ARG A 40 9.55 -8.48 -10.24
C ARG A 40 10.82 -9.00 -9.58
N GLY A 41 10.68 -10.04 -8.76
CA GLY A 41 11.81 -10.68 -8.10
C GLY A 41 12.52 -9.77 -7.11
N LYS A 42 13.84 -9.82 -7.11
CA LYS A 42 14.67 -9.05 -6.18
C LYS A 42 14.53 -7.54 -6.35
N VAL A 43 14.31 -7.07 -7.57
CA VAL A 43 14.09 -5.65 -7.85
C VAL A 43 12.79 -5.17 -7.23
N LEU A 44 11.73 -5.93 -7.37
CA LEU A 44 10.45 -5.62 -6.73
C LEU A 44 10.59 -5.63 -5.20
N ALA A 45 11.25 -6.62 -4.64
CA ALA A 45 11.47 -6.69 -3.20
C ALA A 45 12.25 -5.47 -2.68
N LEU A 46 13.24 -5.00 -3.43
CA LEU A 46 13.98 -3.79 -3.09
C LEU A 46 13.08 -2.55 -3.14
N PHE A 47 12.25 -2.42 -4.16
CA PHE A 47 11.33 -1.30 -4.30
C PHE A 47 10.27 -1.31 -3.21
N GLU A 48 9.67 -2.46 -2.94
CA GLU A 48 8.67 -2.58 -1.87
C GLU A 48 9.26 -2.24 -0.50
N SER A 49 10.48 -2.66 -0.20
CA SER A 49 11.12 -2.34 1.09
C SER A 49 11.43 -0.84 1.27
N ASN A 50 11.43 -0.08 0.20
CA ASN A 50 11.65 1.38 0.21
C ASN A 50 10.38 2.15 -0.20
N LEU A 51 9.23 1.56 -0.05
CA LEU A 51 7.94 2.13 -0.41
C LEU A 51 7.39 2.97 0.74
N PHE A 52 7.01 4.21 0.43
CA PHE A 52 6.46 5.18 1.37
C PHE A 52 5.20 5.83 0.81
N TYR A 53 4.45 6.46 1.70
CA TYR A 53 3.24 7.20 1.37
C TYR A 53 3.37 8.64 1.82
N GLU A 54 3.08 9.58 0.94
CA GLU A 54 3.06 11.00 1.23
C GLU A 54 1.61 11.44 1.48
N LYS A 55 1.30 11.77 2.73
CA LYS A 55 -0.09 12.06 3.15
C LYS A 55 -0.69 13.29 2.48
N GLU A 56 0.12 14.31 2.26
CA GLU A 56 -0.34 15.58 1.69
C GLU A 56 -0.79 15.44 0.25
N SER A 57 0.01 14.78 -0.57
CA SER A 57 -0.29 14.55 -1.99
C SER A 57 -1.10 13.29 -2.24
N LYS A 58 -1.19 12.39 -1.25
CA LYS A 58 -1.79 11.05 -1.36
C LYS A 58 -1.10 10.19 -2.42
N LEU A 59 0.21 10.38 -2.57
CA LEU A 59 1.01 9.64 -3.53
C LEU A 59 1.94 8.66 -2.82
N TYR A 60 2.15 7.53 -3.46
CA TYR A 60 3.20 6.59 -3.06
C TYR A 60 4.47 6.89 -3.81
N PHE A 61 5.60 6.64 -3.18
CA PHE A 61 6.92 6.80 -3.78
C PHE A 61 7.88 5.75 -3.25
N VAL A 62 8.89 5.46 -4.06
CA VAL A 62 10.03 4.62 -3.67
C VAL A 62 11.22 5.53 -3.45
N GLU A 63 11.92 5.37 -2.33
CA GLU A 63 13.22 6.00 -2.11
C GLU A 63 14.33 5.10 -2.62
N TYR A 64 15.32 5.70 -3.26
CA TYR A 64 16.49 4.97 -3.73
C TYR A 64 17.74 5.84 -3.69
N TRP A 65 18.87 5.18 -3.59
CA TRP A 65 20.18 5.83 -3.58
C TRP A 65 20.69 5.99 -5.01
N SER A 66 20.98 7.20 -5.40
CA SER A 66 21.52 7.52 -6.72
C SER A 66 22.36 8.79 -6.65
N ASP A 67 23.51 8.79 -7.33
CA ASP A 67 24.41 9.96 -7.38
C ASP A 67 24.77 10.51 -5.99
N ASN A 68 25.08 9.62 -5.04
CA ASN A 68 25.46 9.94 -3.67
C ASN A 68 24.38 10.67 -2.85
N ARG A 69 23.11 10.44 -3.18
CA ARG A 69 21.97 11.00 -2.45
C ARG A 69 20.75 10.11 -2.53
N TRP A 70 19.82 10.36 -1.62
CA TRP A 70 18.49 9.74 -1.67
C TRP A 70 17.58 10.54 -2.58
N ASP A 71 16.95 9.86 -3.50
CA ASP A 71 15.94 10.40 -4.41
C ASP A 71 14.62 9.65 -4.27
N LYS A 72 13.54 10.29 -4.75
CA LYS A 72 12.19 9.71 -4.74
C LYS A 72 11.73 9.43 -6.16
N CYS A 73 11.06 8.30 -6.36
CA CYS A 73 10.34 7.99 -7.58
C CYS A 73 8.87 7.76 -7.24
N TYR A 74 8.00 8.63 -7.73
CA TYR A 74 6.56 8.53 -7.48
C TYR A 74 5.94 7.44 -8.35
N LEU A 75 4.88 6.82 -7.82
CA LEU A 75 4.15 5.75 -8.47
C LEU A 75 2.82 6.26 -9.03
N GLU A 76 2.45 5.78 -10.20
CA GLU A 76 1.09 5.86 -10.71
C GLU A 76 0.37 4.56 -10.39
N CYS A 77 -0.64 4.63 -9.56
CA CYS A 77 -1.29 3.45 -9.00
C CYS A 77 -2.77 3.38 -9.39
N ALA A 78 -3.16 2.31 -10.08
CA ALA A 78 -4.58 1.99 -10.27
C ALA A 78 -5.21 1.45 -9.00
N ILE A 79 -4.40 0.85 -8.14
CA ILE A 79 -4.76 0.39 -6.79
C ILE A 79 -3.57 0.63 -5.88
N THR A 80 -3.81 0.69 -4.57
CA THR A 80 -2.72 0.86 -3.59
C THR A 80 -1.59 -0.17 -3.82
N PRO A 81 -0.33 0.24 -3.80
CA PRO A 81 0.80 -0.68 -3.87
C PRO A 81 1.12 -1.29 -2.51
N MET A 82 0.51 -0.79 -1.43
CA MET A 82 0.73 -1.29 -0.08
C MET A 82 -0.13 -2.51 0.20
N ARG A 83 0.50 -3.55 0.71
CA ARG A 83 -0.17 -4.77 1.15
C ARG A 83 0.13 -5.05 2.61
N ALA A 84 -0.88 -5.46 3.35
CA ALA A 84 -0.70 -6.05 4.65
C ALA A 84 -0.42 -7.55 4.47
N LEU A 85 0.77 -7.96 4.85
CA LEU A 85 1.21 -9.35 4.73
C LEU A 85 0.80 -10.18 5.94
N ALA A 86 0.66 -9.54 7.10
CA ALA A 86 0.22 -10.17 8.34
C ALA A 86 -0.69 -9.21 9.10
N LEU A 87 -1.66 -9.77 9.78
CA LEU A 87 -2.55 -9.08 10.69
C LEU A 87 -2.78 -9.99 11.89
N GLU A 88 -2.49 -9.49 13.08
CA GLU A 88 -2.65 -10.25 14.30
C GLU A 88 -3.20 -9.38 15.43
N LEU A 89 -3.91 -10.00 16.35
CA LEU A 89 -4.42 -9.36 17.55
C LEU A 89 -3.48 -9.69 18.71
N VAL A 90 -2.78 -8.67 19.22
CA VAL A 90 -1.84 -8.80 20.33
C VAL A 90 -2.26 -7.85 21.44
N GLN A 91 -2.63 -8.39 22.61
CA GLN A 91 -3.04 -7.57 23.77
C GLN A 91 -4.13 -6.54 23.42
N GLU A 92 -5.16 -6.98 22.72
CA GLU A 92 -6.29 -6.16 22.27
C GLU A 92 -5.94 -5.09 21.20
N GLU A 93 -4.72 -5.07 20.72
CA GLU A 93 -4.31 -4.24 19.60
C GLU A 93 -4.12 -5.09 18.33
N PHE A 94 -4.60 -4.56 17.23
CA PHE A 94 -4.32 -5.16 15.92
C PHE A 94 -2.99 -4.65 15.41
N LYS A 95 -2.09 -5.58 15.11
CA LYS A 95 -0.79 -5.28 14.51
C LYS A 95 -0.75 -5.77 13.09
N MET A 96 -0.29 -4.91 12.22
CA MET A 96 -0.20 -5.17 10.79
C MET A 96 1.23 -5.01 10.31
N GLN A 97 1.69 -5.97 9.53
CA GLN A 97 2.98 -5.90 8.85
C GLN A 97 2.77 -5.69 7.37
N PHE A 98 3.48 -4.72 6.80
CA PHE A 98 3.35 -4.35 5.39
C PHE A 98 4.47 -4.92 4.51
N ASN A 99 4.26 -4.89 3.21
CA ASN A 99 5.25 -5.32 2.21
C ASN A 99 6.51 -4.44 2.16
N ASN A 100 6.51 -3.27 2.80
CA ASN A 100 7.71 -2.45 2.99
C ASN A 100 8.49 -2.78 4.28
N GLN A 101 8.14 -3.88 4.96
CA GLN A 101 8.73 -4.35 6.21
C GLN A 101 8.46 -3.44 7.42
N LYS A 102 7.58 -2.47 7.29
CA LYS A 102 7.12 -1.63 8.40
C LYS A 102 5.89 -2.24 9.05
N ASN A 103 5.65 -1.85 10.28
CA ASN A 103 4.52 -2.29 11.08
C ASN A 103 3.69 -1.09 11.52
N GLU A 104 2.42 -1.33 11.75
CA GLU A 104 1.52 -0.34 12.31
C GLU A 104 0.51 -1.03 13.22
N SER A 105 0.17 -0.36 14.33
CA SER A 105 -0.97 -0.76 15.15
C SER A 105 -2.22 -0.10 14.62
N LEU A 106 -3.29 -0.87 14.49
CA LEU A 106 -4.52 -0.39 13.89
C LEU A 106 -5.65 -0.31 14.86
N GLU A 107 -6.40 0.77 14.74
CA GLU A 107 -7.79 0.77 15.14
C GLU A 107 -8.63 0.32 13.92
N LEU A 108 -9.33 -0.80 14.06
CA LEU A 108 -10.10 -1.40 12.97
C LEU A 108 -11.41 -0.66 12.71
N HIS A 109 -11.35 0.60 12.30
CA HIS A 109 -12.58 1.39 12.10
C HIS A 109 -13.05 1.41 10.65
N SER A 110 -12.29 0.89 9.69
CA SER A 110 -12.66 1.01 8.31
C SER A 110 -12.12 -0.12 7.43
N PHE A 111 -12.80 -1.24 7.50
CA PHE A 111 -12.63 -2.30 6.51
C PHE A 111 -13.57 -2.06 5.34
N ARG A 112 -13.08 -2.28 4.15
CA ARG A 112 -13.84 -2.17 2.92
C ARG A 112 -13.58 -3.40 2.06
N MET A 113 -14.64 -3.96 1.52
CA MET A 113 -14.55 -5.03 0.53
C MET A 113 -15.09 -4.53 -0.80
N ASP A 114 -14.40 -4.84 -1.90
CA ASP A 114 -14.86 -4.51 -3.24
C ASP A 114 -15.57 -5.71 -3.91
N LYS A 115 -16.04 -5.51 -5.15
CA LYS A 115 -16.74 -6.55 -5.92
C LYS A 115 -15.88 -7.76 -6.26
N LYS A 116 -14.57 -7.62 -6.20
CA LYS A 116 -13.61 -8.71 -6.44
C LYS A 116 -13.21 -9.42 -5.16
N GLU A 117 -13.95 -9.16 -4.07
CA GLU A 117 -13.67 -9.72 -2.74
C GLU A 117 -12.31 -9.31 -2.17
N ARG A 118 -11.74 -8.21 -2.67
CA ARG A 118 -10.52 -7.65 -2.10
C ARG A 118 -10.88 -6.84 -0.87
N CYS A 119 -10.13 -7.05 0.19
CA CYS A 119 -10.36 -6.38 1.45
C CYS A 119 -9.30 -5.30 1.70
N PHE A 120 -9.75 -4.09 1.97
CA PHE A 120 -8.91 -2.92 2.21
C PHE A 120 -9.10 -2.43 3.63
N VAL A 121 -8.05 -1.89 4.20
CA VAL A 121 -8.10 -1.25 5.50
C VAL A 121 -7.37 0.10 5.43
N ARG A 122 -7.95 1.09 6.09
CA ARG A 122 -7.31 2.41 6.18
C ARG A 122 -6.28 2.41 7.30
N THR A 123 -5.08 2.84 6.97
CA THR A 123 -3.97 2.94 7.91
C THR A 123 -3.69 4.39 8.28
N GLN A 124 -2.90 4.59 9.31
CA GLN A 124 -2.51 5.93 9.73
C GLN A 124 -1.44 6.53 8.84
N ASN A 125 -0.47 5.72 8.38
CA ASN A 125 0.73 6.21 7.71
C ASN A 125 0.80 5.91 6.22
N TYR A 126 -0.04 5.00 5.71
CA TYR A 126 0.08 4.50 4.33
C TYR A 126 -1.22 4.57 3.53
N GLY A 127 -2.18 5.37 4.00
CA GLY A 127 -3.49 5.43 3.36
C GLY A 127 -4.23 4.10 3.45
N GLU A 128 -4.96 3.78 2.41
CA GLU A 128 -5.67 2.50 2.32
C GLU A 128 -4.72 1.42 1.79
N VAL A 129 -4.67 0.29 2.47
CA VAL A 129 -3.83 -0.85 2.09
C VAL A 129 -4.69 -2.08 1.80
N LEU A 130 -4.20 -2.93 0.91
CA LEU A 130 -4.86 -4.18 0.55
C LEU A 130 -4.38 -5.30 1.48
N LEU A 131 -5.30 -6.09 2.01
CA LEU A 131 -4.94 -7.30 2.75
C LEU A 131 -4.49 -8.39 1.77
N ALA A 132 -3.32 -8.96 2.01
CA ALA A 132 -2.89 -10.18 1.34
C ALA A 132 -3.80 -11.36 1.73
N ASP A 133 -3.70 -12.48 1.04
CA ASP A 133 -4.62 -13.60 1.22
C ASP A 133 -4.67 -14.12 2.66
N ALA A 134 -3.53 -14.32 3.30
CA ALA A 134 -3.49 -14.87 4.65
C ALA A 134 -4.20 -13.98 5.69
N PRO A 135 -3.89 -12.68 5.82
CA PRO A 135 -4.63 -11.81 6.73
C PRO A 135 -6.09 -11.63 6.32
N ARG A 136 -6.39 -11.63 5.02
CA ARG A 136 -7.77 -11.56 4.54
C ARG A 136 -8.59 -12.76 5.00
N PHE A 137 -8.10 -13.97 4.80
CA PHE A 137 -8.80 -15.19 5.24
C PHE A 137 -8.93 -15.24 6.77
N TRP A 138 -7.89 -14.86 7.49
CA TRP A 138 -7.95 -14.80 8.94
C TRP A 138 -9.06 -13.84 9.41
N LEU A 139 -9.14 -12.66 8.80
CA LEU A 139 -10.16 -11.67 9.14
C LEU A 139 -11.57 -12.16 8.77
N LEU A 140 -11.74 -12.73 7.57
CA LEU A 140 -13.03 -13.23 7.10
C LEU A 140 -13.59 -14.36 7.99
N ASN A 141 -12.74 -15.12 8.65
CA ASN A 141 -13.17 -16.14 9.62
C ASN A 141 -13.81 -15.53 10.88
N HIS A 142 -13.67 -14.23 11.09
CA HIS A 142 -14.28 -13.53 12.20
C HIS A 142 -15.54 -12.75 11.81
N LEU A 143 -16.06 -12.95 10.60
CA LEU A 143 -17.34 -12.37 10.21
C LEU A 143 -18.47 -12.95 11.04
N ASP A 144 -19.40 -12.08 11.45
CA ASP A 144 -20.62 -12.50 12.11
C ASP A 144 -21.59 -13.19 11.11
N GLU A 145 -22.70 -13.70 11.62
CA GLU A 145 -23.70 -14.38 10.78
C GLU A 145 -24.30 -13.46 9.72
N SER A 146 -24.37 -12.15 9.98
CA SER A 146 -24.89 -11.18 9.02
C SER A 146 -23.92 -10.88 7.88
N GLY A 147 -22.64 -11.17 8.08
CA GLY A 147 -21.57 -10.80 7.13
C GLY A 147 -21.25 -9.31 7.08
N SER A 148 -21.75 -8.54 8.06
CA SER A 148 -21.60 -7.07 8.08
C SER A 148 -20.61 -6.58 9.12
N TYR A 149 -20.20 -7.42 10.04
CA TYR A 149 -19.30 -7.09 11.14
C TYR A 149 -18.27 -8.17 11.35
N PHE A 150 -17.06 -7.74 11.74
CA PHE A 150 -16.07 -8.65 12.29
C PHE A 150 -16.21 -8.71 13.82
N GLU A 151 -16.22 -9.91 14.36
CA GLU A 151 -16.34 -10.16 15.80
C GLU A 151 -15.02 -10.65 16.40
N PHE A 152 -14.55 -9.95 17.43
CA PHE A 152 -13.41 -10.35 18.24
C PHE A 152 -13.80 -10.26 19.72
N GLY A 153 -14.28 -11.38 20.26
CA GLY A 153 -14.89 -11.38 21.58
C GLY A 153 -16.14 -10.50 21.61
N GLU A 154 -16.17 -9.50 22.48
CA GLU A 154 -17.27 -8.54 22.57
C GLU A 154 -17.13 -7.33 21.64
N ARG A 155 -16.02 -7.24 20.90
CA ARG A 155 -15.73 -6.13 19.97
C ARG A 155 -16.28 -6.45 18.59
N HIS A 156 -16.95 -5.46 17.99
CA HIS A 156 -17.54 -5.54 16.66
C HIS A 156 -17.00 -4.41 15.78
N PHE A 157 -16.57 -4.76 14.58
CA PHE A 157 -16.03 -3.80 13.62
C PHE A 157 -16.79 -3.90 12.31
N PRO A 158 -17.34 -2.80 11.79
CA PRO A 158 -18.13 -2.83 10.57
C PRO A 158 -17.27 -3.13 9.33
N LEU A 159 -17.82 -3.94 8.44
CA LEU A 159 -17.33 -4.15 7.10
C LEU A 159 -18.22 -3.38 6.13
N THR A 160 -17.64 -2.48 5.35
CA THR A 160 -18.34 -1.76 4.30
C THR A 160 -18.06 -2.39 2.94
N PHE A 161 -19.02 -2.27 2.03
CA PHE A 161 -18.88 -2.77 0.69
C PHE A 161 -18.81 -1.58 -0.28
N SER A 162 -17.88 -1.63 -1.22
CA SER A 162 -17.72 -0.60 -2.24
C SER A 162 -18.02 -1.15 -3.63
N GLU A 163 -18.49 -0.28 -4.50
CA GLU A 163 -18.75 -0.62 -5.90
C GLU A 163 -17.47 -0.81 -6.73
#